data_26654d2404f8033647a4466a84aee339
#
_entry.id   26654d2404f8033647a4466a84aee339
#
_cell.length_a   1.000
_cell.length_b   1.000
_cell.length_c   1.000
_cell.angle_alpha   90.00
_cell.angle_beta   90.00
_cell.angle_gamma   90.00
#
_symmetry.space_group_name_H-M   'P 1'
#
loop_
_entity.id
_entity.type
_entity.pdbx_description
1 polymer ?
#
loop_
_entity_poly.entity_id
_entity_poly.type
_entity_poly.pdbx_seq_one_letter_code
_entity_poly.pdbx_strand_id
1 'polypeptide(L)'
;TPLSHSPPKAIAKEEKKEFKLPEANSNMHRVYAYLIKQRFINPNIISHFAKQHTLYEDKEHHNAVFVGVDENGVPRQAHKRSTNSYGNSFRITCEGSDTRYSFAHFGESKRLYVFEVPIDIMSFLTLYPKDWQKHSCIAMNGVYENAVLTALKSHSNLSEIVLCVDNDEGGIEAVDRLRDILNENGYSNVKRLAPPYKDWNEVLKAKNGAPALP
;
A
#
# COMPACT_ATOMS: atom_id res chain seq x y z
N THR A 1 -13.41 -44.88 -38.40
CA THR A 1 -12.31 -44.55 -37.46
C THR A 1 -12.93 -43.80 -36.28
N PRO A 2 -12.88 -44.32 -35.02
CA PRO A 2 -13.48 -43.64 -33.87
C PRO A 2 -12.56 -42.53 -33.40
N LEU A 3 -13.13 -41.34 -33.20
CA LEU A 3 -12.48 -40.18 -32.57
C LEU A 3 -12.30 -40.47 -31.07
N SER A 4 -11.02 -40.53 -30.63
CA SER A 4 -10.70 -40.68 -29.22
C SER A 4 -10.92 -39.32 -28.53
N HIS A 5 -11.90 -39.21 -27.68
CA HIS A 5 -12.08 -38.08 -26.76
C HIS A 5 -11.14 -38.27 -25.57
N SER A 6 -10.09 -37.47 -25.50
CA SER A 6 -9.27 -37.37 -24.29
C SER A 6 -10.11 -36.68 -23.20
N PRO A 7 -10.13 -37.19 -21.96
CA PRO A 7 -10.83 -36.52 -20.86
C PRO A 7 -10.20 -35.14 -20.57
N PRO A 8 -11.00 -34.14 -20.15
CA PRO A 8 -10.48 -32.85 -19.79
C PRO A 8 -9.49 -32.99 -18.63
N LYS A 9 -8.31 -32.40 -18.79
CA LYS A 9 -7.33 -32.29 -17.69
C LYS A 9 -8.02 -31.61 -16.50
N ALA A 10 -8.07 -32.32 -15.38
CA ALA A 10 -8.49 -31.76 -14.12
C ALA A 10 -7.59 -30.53 -13.81
N ILE A 11 -8.21 -29.37 -13.68
CA ILE A 11 -7.55 -28.16 -13.18
C ILE A 11 -7.18 -28.47 -11.74
N ALA A 12 -5.90 -28.66 -11.47
CA ALA A 12 -5.41 -28.82 -10.11
C ALA A 12 -5.84 -27.57 -9.33
N LYS A 13 -6.61 -27.75 -8.25
CA LYS A 13 -6.87 -26.66 -7.30
C LYS A 13 -5.51 -26.27 -6.74
N GLU A 14 -5.05 -25.03 -7.06
CA GLU A 14 -3.92 -24.45 -6.38
C GLU A 14 -4.21 -24.49 -4.88
N GLU A 15 -3.38 -25.20 -4.13
CA GLU A 15 -3.45 -25.19 -2.68
C GLU A 15 -3.20 -23.75 -2.22
N LYS A 16 -4.18 -23.16 -1.54
CA LYS A 16 -4.08 -21.81 -0.99
C LYS A 16 -2.98 -21.81 0.06
N LYS A 17 -1.84 -21.22 -0.26
CA LYS A 17 -0.71 -21.15 0.65
C LYS A 17 -1.07 -20.36 1.90
N GLU A 18 -0.66 -20.87 3.06
CA GLU A 18 -0.88 -20.22 4.33
C GLU A 18 -0.04 -18.93 4.42
N PHE A 19 -0.68 -17.82 4.82
CA PHE A 19 0.02 -16.56 5.04
C PHE A 19 0.84 -16.62 6.32
N LYS A 20 2.13 -16.27 6.22
CA LYS A 20 3.04 -16.09 7.36
C LYS A 20 3.78 -14.77 7.23
N LEU A 21 3.80 -14.00 8.32
CA LEU A 21 4.65 -12.82 8.39
C LEU A 21 6.12 -13.21 8.31
N PRO A 22 6.95 -12.46 7.56
CA PRO A 22 8.40 -12.54 7.67
C PRO A 22 8.84 -12.32 9.12
N GLU A 23 9.83 -13.11 9.57
CA GLU A 23 10.39 -12.96 10.91
C GLU A 23 10.99 -11.57 11.09
N ALA A 24 10.66 -10.90 12.20
CA ALA A 24 11.15 -9.57 12.49
C ALA A 24 12.62 -9.59 12.95
N ASN A 25 13.42 -8.64 12.45
CA ASN A 25 14.75 -8.36 12.99
C ASN A 25 14.63 -7.73 14.39
N SER A 26 15.70 -7.81 15.17
CA SER A 26 15.78 -7.22 16.51
C SER A 26 15.74 -5.69 16.53
N ASN A 27 16.02 -5.04 15.41
CA ASN A 27 15.98 -3.60 15.24
C ASN A 27 15.50 -3.22 13.83
N MET A 28 15.33 -1.92 13.58
CA MET A 28 14.90 -1.37 12.28
C MET A 28 15.92 -0.38 11.71
N HIS A 29 17.19 -0.51 12.06
CA HIS A 29 18.21 0.50 11.69
C HIS A 29 18.31 0.70 10.18
N ARG A 30 18.25 -0.37 9.42
CA ARG A 30 18.39 -0.32 7.97
C ARG A 30 17.14 0.27 7.29
N VAL A 31 15.96 -0.09 7.79
CA VAL A 31 14.69 0.47 7.31
C VAL A 31 14.61 1.96 7.61
N TYR A 32 14.95 2.39 8.84
CA TYR A 32 15.01 3.81 9.17
C TYR A 32 15.99 4.57 8.28
N ALA A 33 17.22 4.04 8.12
CA ALA A 33 18.22 4.68 7.26
C ALA A 33 17.74 4.82 5.81
N TYR A 34 17.12 3.80 5.27
CA TYR A 34 16.58 3.81 3.92
C TYR A 34 15.45 4.83 3.77
N LEU A 35 14.45 4.77 4.63
CA LEU A 35 13.27 5.64 4.54
C LEU A 35 13.61 7.12 4.79
N ILE A 36 14.56 7.41 5.70
CA ILE A 36 14.97 8.78 6.00
C ILE A 36 15.91 9.33 4.92
N LYS A 37 16.98 8.59 4.60
CA LYS A 37 18.06 9.11 3.75
C LYS A 37 17.78 9.02 2.26
N GLN A 38 17.07 7.98 1.83
CA GLN A 38 16.77 7.78 0.41
C GLN A 38 15.37 8.24 0.02
N ARG A 39 14.43 8.18 0.96
CA ARG A 39 13.02 8.51 0.71
C ARG A 39 12.56 9.81 1.37
N PHE A 40 13.39 10.42 2.21
CA PHE A 40 13.12 11.69 2.90
C PHE A 40 11.90 11.70 3.82
N ILE A 41 11.48 10.53 4.27
CA ILE A 41 10.31 10.37 5.14
C ILE A 41 10.65 10.82 6.54
N ASN A 42 9.72 11.56 7.16
CA ASN A 42 9.84 12.03 8.53
C ASN A 42 9.94 10.85 9.51
N PRO A 43 10.95 10.82 10.40
CA PRO A 43 11.14 9.76 11.38
C PRO A 43 9.92 9.51 12.27
N ASN A 44 9.15 10.56 12.60
CA ASN A 44 7.95 10.42 13.43
C ASN A 44 6.85 9.63 12.71
N ILE A 45 6.73 9.75 11.40
CA ILE A 45 5.81 8.95 10.59
C ILE A 45 6.23 7.47 10.60
N ILE A 46 7.52 7.20 10.41
CA ILE A 46 8.07 5.84 10.48
C ILE A 46 7.78 5.23 11.87
N SER A 47 8.09 5.98 12.93
CA SER A 47 7.91 5.53 14.31
C SER A 47 6.45 5.26 14.65
N HIS A 48 5.51 6.03 14.10
CA HIS A 48 4.08 5.78 14.29
C HIS A 48 3.69 4.38 13.80
N PHE A 49 4.03 4.04 12.56
CA PHE A 49 3.71 2.73 11.99
C PHE A 49 4.52 1.59 12.63
N ALA A 50 5.77 1.85 13.02
CA ALA A 50 6.57 0.88 13.76
C ALA A 50 5.94 0.52 15.12
N LYS A 51 5.43 1.49 15.86
CA LYS A 51 4.72 1.28 17.14
C LYS A 51 3.40 0.53 16.97
N GLN A 52 2.75 0.67 15.83
CA GLN A 52 1.55 -0.09 15.47
C GLN A 52 1.87 -1.53 15.02
N HIS A 53 3.13 -1.91 14.94
CA HIS A 53 3.59 -3.19 14.38
C HIS A 53 3.17 -3.44 12.92
N THR A 54 2.89 -2.38 12.18
CA THR A 54 2.53 -2.45 10.76
C THR A 54 3.68 -2.08 9.82
N LEU A 55 4.81 -1.70 10.38
CA LEU A 55 6.08 -1.49 9.68
C LEU A 55 7.22 -2.06 10.52
N TYR A 56 8.01 -2.94 9.93
CA TYR A 56 9.21 -3.48 10.59
C TYR A 56 10.27 -3.90 9.57
N GLU A 57 11.45 -4.30 10.06
CA GLU A 57 12.55 -4.84 9.26
C GLU A 57 12.55 -6.36 9.35
N ASP A 58 12.59 -7.07 8.21
CA ASP A 58 12.73 -8.52 8.26
C ASP A 58 14.17 -8.94 8.63
N LYS A 59 14.27 -10.08 9.29
CA LYS A 59 15.53 -10.62 9.80
C LYS A 59 16.43 -11.18 8.69
N GLU A 60 15.82 -11.73 7.66
CA GLU A 60 16.55 -12.49 6.64
C GLU A 60 17.30 -11.57 5.67
N HIS A 61 16.66 -10.51 5.18
CA HIS A 61 17.21 -9.65 4.12
C HIS A 61 17.18 -8.16 4.48
N HIS A 62 16.73 -7.81 5.67
CA HIS A 62 16.58 -6.42 6.14
C HIS A 62 15.66 -5.56 5.25
N ASN A 63 14.66 -6.18 4.64
CA ASN A 63 13.63 -5.46 3.88
C ASN A 63 12.69 -4.68 4.79
N ALA A 64 12.10 -3.62 4.28
CA ALA A 64 10.94 -2.99 4.90
C ALA A 64 9.70 -3.87 4.66
N VAL A 65 8.99 -4.22 5.73
CA VAL A 65 7.77 -5.01 5.70
C VAL A 65 6.61 -4.13 6.14
N PHE A 66 5.63 -3.97 5.26
CA PHE A 66 4.40 -3.20 5.48
C PHE A 66 3.24 -4.18 5.63
N VAL A 67 2.51 -4.10 6.73
CA VAL A 67 1.50 -5.09 7.13
C VAL A 67 0.10 -4.52 7.02
N GLY A 68 -0.80 -5.28 6.42
CA GLY A 68 -2.24 -5.09 6.47
C GLY A 68 -2.87 -6.00 7.52
N VAL A 69 -3.69 -5.43 8.39
CA VAL A 69 -4.39 -6.15 9.46
C VAL A 69 -5.90 -6.15 9.22
N ASP A 70 -6.58 -7.17 9.74
CA ASP A 70 -8.03 -7.21 9.72
C ASP A 70 -8.67 -6.36 10.85
N GLU A 71 -9.97 -6.41 10.98
CA GLU A 71 -10.75 -5.63 11.96
C GLU A 71 -10.41 -5.99 13.41
N ASN A 72 -9.82 -7.16 13.64
CA ASN A 72 -9.35 -7.63 14.95
C ASN A 72 -7.87 -7.37 15.21
N GLY A 73 -7.19 -6.68 14.27
CA GLY A 73 -5.75 -6.42 14.35
C GLY A 73 -4.88 -7.61 13.99
N VAL A 74 -5.46 -8.67 13.40
CA VAL A 74 -4.70 -9.85 12.97
C VAL A 74 -4.05 -9.58 11.61
N PRO A 75 -2.73 -9.79 11.47
CA PRO A 75 -2.05 -9.65 10.19
C PRO A 75 -2.61 -10.61 9.13
N ARG A 76 -2.97 -10.06 7.98
CA ARG A 76 -3.54 -10.80 6.85
C ARG A 76 -2.78 -10.62 5.55
N GLN A 77 -1.96 -9.59 5.47
CA GLN A 77 -1.21 -9.24 4.27
C GLN A 77 0.11 -8.60 4.67
N ALA A 78 1.15 -8.82 3.88
CA ALA A 78 2.40 -8.10 4.01
C ALA A 78 2.99 -7.80 2.64
N HIS A 79 3.56 -6.61 2.51
CA HIS A 79 4.25 -6.13 1.33
C HIS A 79 5.69 -5.80 1.71
N LYS A 80 6.65 -6.42 1.02
CA LYS A 80 8.09 -6.19 1.25
C LYS A 80 8.66 -5.24 0.23
N ARG A 81 9.57 -4.39 0.69
CA ARG A 81 10.37 -3.54 -0.16
C ARG A 81 11.84 -3.65 0.23
N SER A 82 12.69 -3.84 -0.78
CA SER A 82 14.13 -3.89 -0.54
C SER A 82 14.65 -2.53 -0.08
N THR A 83 15.59 -2.56 0.86
CA THR A 83 16.29 -1.37 1.37
C THR A 83 17.68 -1.21 0.77
N ASN A 84 18.03 -2.02 -0.23
CA ASN A 84 19.33 -2.00 -0.86
C ASN A 84 19.57 -0.70 -1.64
N SER A 85 20.74 -0.10 -1.42
CA SER A 85 21.20 1.07 -2.17
C SER A 85 21.85 0.69 -3.50
N TYR A 86 22.31 -0.55 -3.61
CA TYR A 86 23.02 -1.10 -4.76
C TYR A 86 22.36 -2.40 -5.21
N GLY A 87 22.28 -2.59 -6.52
CA GLY A 87 21.64 -3.75 -7.13
C GLY A 87 20.16 -3.59 -7.41
N ASN A 88 19.48 -4.70 -7.66
CA ASN A 88 18.06 -4.69 -8.02
C ASN A 88 17.20 -4.38 -6.78
N SER A 89 16.47 -3.27 -6.83
CA SER A 89 15.39 -3.02 -5.87
C SER A 89 14.15 -3.80 -6.27
N PHE A 90 13.44 -4.36 -5.29
CA PHE A 90 12.19 -5.07 -5.53
C PHE A 90 11.11 -4.65 -4.53
N ARG A 91 9.89 -4.89 -4.95
CA ARG A 91 8.70 -4.85 -4.10
C ARG A 91 7.85 -6.08 -4.41
N ILE A 92 7.38 -6.76 -3.38
CA ILE A 92 6.59 -7.98 -3.54
C ILE A 92 5.59 -8.14 -2.40
N THR A 93 4.39 -8.60 -2.73
CA THR A 93 3.41 -9.03 -1.74
C THR A 93 3.75 -10.45 -1.27
N CYS A 94 3.78 -10.67 0.04
CA CYS A 94 4.08 -11.97 0.62
C CYS A 94 3.02 -13.00 0.22
N GLU A 95 3.49 -14.22 0.00
CA GLU A 95 2.67 -15.35 -0.40
C GLU A 95 1.56 -15.64 0.63
N GLY A 96 0.38 -16.01 0.16
CA GLY A 96 -0.78 -16.27 1.02
C GLY A 96 -1.48 -15.02 1.57
N SER A 97 -1.01 -13.82 1.21
CA SER A 97 -1.64 -12.56 1.62
C SER A 97 -3.09 -12.47 1.17
N ASP A 98 -3.93 -11.91 2.04
CA ASP A 98 -5.32 -11.57 1.72
C ASP A 98 -5.40 -10.15 1.17
N THR A 99 -5.73 -10.01 -0.11
CA THR A 99 -5.79 -8.73 -0.83
C THR A 99 -6.88 -7.79 -0.35
N ARG A 100 -7.79 -8.24 0.51
CA ARG A 100 -8.79 -7.40 1.18
C ARG A 100 -8.18 -6.46 2.22
N TYR A 101 -6.95 -6.71 2.65
CA TYR A 101 -6.26 -5.94 3.67
C TYR A 101 -4.95 -5.41 3.12
N SER A 102 -4.53 -4.25 3.63
CA SER A 102 -3.31 -3.59 3.23
C SER A 102 -2.82 -2.62 4.30
N PHE A 103 -1.60 -2.16 4.14
CA PHE A 103 -1.02 -1.10 4.96
C PHE A 103 -1.92 0.13 4.97
N ALA A 104 -2.35 0.56 6.16
CA ALA A 104 -3.32 1.62 6.34
C ALA A 104 -3.20 2.32 7.69
N HIS A 105 -3.82 3.47 7.79
CA HIS A 105 -4.15 4.16 9.03
C HIS A 105 -5.61 4.59 8.96
N PHE A 106 -6.37 4.40 10.05
CA PHE A 106 -7.76 4.80 10.14
C PHE A 106 -7.96 5.84 11.23
N GLY A 107 -8.44 7.03 10.83
CA GLY A 107 -8.79 8.13 11.70
C GLY A 107 -10.30 8.33 11.80
N GLU A 108 -10.72 9.36 12.50
CA GLU A 108 -12.13 9.61 12.82
C GLU A 108 -12.89 10.40 11.74
N SER A 109 -12.17 11.09 10.83
CA SER A 109 -12.81 11.89 9.78
C SER A 109 -13.49 11.03 8.73
N LYS A 110 -14.33 11.66 7.90
CA LYS A 110 -14.98 10.99 6.79
C LYS A 110 -14.09 10.71 5.58
N ARG A 111 -12.82 11.14 5.62
CA ARG A 111 -11.92 11.14 4.46
C ARG A 111 -10.99 9.94 4.46
N LEU A 112 -10.93 9.26 3.31
CA LEU A 112 -9.96 8.20 3.00
C LEU A 112 -9.09 8.64 1.82
N TYR A 113 -7.78 8.73 2.04
CA TYR A 113 -6.79 8.89 0.99
C TYR A 113 -6.32 7.52 0.50
N VAL A 114 -6.32 7.32 -0.81
CA VAL A 114 -5.97 6.04 -1.46
C VAL A 114 -4.69 6.20 -2.29
N PHE A 115 -3.72 5.34 -2.03
CA PHE A 115 -2.39 5.36 -2.66
C PHE A 115 -2.07 4.01 -3.31
N GLU A 116 -1.12 3.98 -4.22
CA GLU A 116 -0.67 2.73 -4.84
C GLU A 116 0.22 1.91 -3.90
N VAL A 117 1.15 2.54 -3.18
CA VAL A 117 2.13 1.86 -2.32
C VAL A 117 2.33 2.56 -0.97
N PRO A 118 2.79 1.82 0.06
CA PRO A 118 3.00 2.38 1.41
C PRO A 118 3.96 3.57 1.48
N ILE A 119 5.02 3.59 0.66
CA ILE A 119 5.98 4.70 0.63
C ILE A 119 5.31 6.01 0.23
N ASP A 120 4.33 5.98 -0.67
CA ASP A 120 3.59 7.18 -1.06
C ASP A 120 2.68 7.68 0.06
N ILE A 121 2.08 6.80 0.86
CA ILE A 121 1.40 7.19 2.09
C ILE A 121 2.35 7.98 2.99
N MET A 122 3.48 7.42 3.35
CA MET A 122 4.43 8.05 4.28
C MET A 122 5.02 9.33 3.72
N SER A 123 5.22 9.40 2.40
CA SER A 123 5.67 10.61 1.70
C SER A 123 4.62 11.72 1.79
N PHE A 124 3.36 11.40 1.52
CA PHE A 124 2.24 12.32 1.62
C PHE A 124 2.05 12.85 3.05
N LEU A 125 2.13 11.98 4.05
CA LEU A 125 2.03 12.37 5.46
C LEU A 125 3.21 13.23 5.91
N THR A 126 4.38 13.04 5.34
CA THR A 126 5.55 13.90 5.56
C THR A 126 5.37 15.28 4.93
N LEU A 127 4.78 15.36 3.73
CA LEU A 127 4.47 16.61 3.04
C LEU A 127 3.36 17.42 3.73
N TYR A 128 2.34 16.72 4.26
CA TYR A 128 1.14 17.29 4.85
C TYR A 128 0.89 16.77 6.27
N PRO A 129 1.76 17.12 7.23
CA PRO A 129 1.74 16.51 8.57
C PRO A 129 0.62 17.03 9.47
N LYS A 130 0.01 18.17 9.15
CA LYS A 130 -1.02 18.77 10.01
C LYS A 130 -2.25 17.88 10.10
N ASP A 131 -2.58 17.47 11.33
CA ASP A 131 -3.79 16.69 11.65
C ASP A 131 -3.96 15.38 10.86
N TRP A 132 -2.88 14.84 10.29
CA TRP A 132 -2.94 13.67 9.41
C TRP A 132 -3.59 12.44 10.07
N GLN A 133 -3.42 12.28 11.39
CA GLN A 133 -3.98 11.15 12.12
C GLN A 133 -5.52 11.16 12.20
N LYS A 134 -6.13 12.31 11.98
CA LYS A 134 -7.60 12.43 11.91
C LYS A 134 -8.19 11.80 10.66
N HIS A 135 -7.44 11.72 9.58
CA HIS A 135 -7.85 11.17 8.30
C HIS A 135 -7.40 9.72 8.17
N SER A 136 -8.03 8.99 7.26
CA SER A 136 -7.65 7.63 6.93
C SER A 136 -6.82 7.58 5.65
N CYS A 137 -5.93 6.61 5.56
CA CYS A 137 -5.16 6.34 4.36
C CYS A 137 -4.94 4.84 4.18
N ILE A 138 -4.89 4.39 2.94
CA ILE A 138 -4.67 2.99 2.58
C ILE A 138 -3.87 2.87 1.29
N ALA A 139 -2.98 1.86 1.22
CA ALA A 139 -2.29 1.47 0.00
C ALA A 139 -3.01 0.31 -0.68
N MET A 140 -3.08 0.35 -2.01
CA MET A 140 -3.66 -0.75 -2.78
C MET A 140 -2.65 -1.86 -3.11
N ASN A 141 -1.34 -1.57 -3.01
CA ASN A 141 -0.24 -2.40 -3.52
C ASN A 141 -0.40 -2.71 -5.03
N GLY A 142 -0.72 -1.67 -5.78
CA GLY A 142 -1.09 -1.67 -7.18
C GLY A 142 -2.26 -0.72 -7.40
N VAL A 143 -3.18 -1.11 -8.27
CA VAL A 143 -4.33 -0.27 -8.67
C VAL A 143 -5.68 -1.00 -8.51
N TYR A 144 -5.75 -2.02 -7.67
CA TYR A 144 -6.96 -2.82 -7.45
C TYR A 144 -7.72 -2.37 -6.21
N GLU A 145 -9.05 -2.49 -6.27
CA GLU A 145 -10.00 -1.92 -5.33
C GLU A 145 -10.24 -2.72 -4.04
N ASN A 146 -9.81 -3.98 -3.95
CA ASN A 146 -10.22 -4.90 -2.88
C ASN A 146 -10.01 -4.35 -1.47
N ALA A 147 -8.83 -3.82 -1.18
CA ALA A 147 -8.53 -3.27 0.15
C ALA A 147 -9.32 -2.00 0.44
N VAL A 148 -9.56 -1.17 -0.58
CA VAL A 148 -10.35 0.06 -0.45
C VAL A 148 -11.81 -0.27 -0.12
N LEU A 149 -12.44 -1.19 -0.85
CA LEU A 149 -13.82 -1.61 -0.60
C LEU A 149 -13.99 -2.26 0.78
N THR A 150 -13.04 -3.08 1.20
CA THR A 150 -13.05 -3.69 2.54
C THR A 150 -12.94 -2.63 3.63
N ALA A 151 -12.03 -1.66 3.48
CA ALA A 151 -11.87 -0.56 4.43
C ALA A 151 -13.17 0.28 4.55
N LEU A 152 -13.81 0.60 3.44
CA LEU A 152 -15.06 1.37 3.41
C LEU A 152 -16.22 0.62 4.08
N LYS A 153 -16.29 -0.69 3.92
CA LYS A 153 -17.31 -1.52 4.59
C LYS A 153 -17.08 -1.63 6.10
N SER A 154 -15.82 -1.68 6.53
CA SER A 154 -15.45 -1.85 7.95
C SER A 154 -15.47 -0.52 8.72
N HIS A 155 -15.42 0.62 8.04
CA HIS A 155 -15.36 1.96 8.64
C HIS A 155 -16.49 2.84 8.11
N SER A 156 -17.63 2.81 8.79
CA SER A 156 -18.86 3.50 8.38
C SER A 156 -18.76 5.03 8.39
N ASN A 157 -17.77 5.60 9.06
CA ASN A 157 -17.47 7.04 9.03
C ASN A 157 -16.93 7.52 7.67
N LEU A 158 -16.35 6.63 6.86
CA LEU A 158 -15.72 6.98 5.60
C LEU A 158 -16.73 7.19 4.50
N SER A 159 -16.74 8.38 3.91
CA SER A 159 -17.67 8.76 2.83
C SER A 159 -17.04 9.67 1.75
N GLU A 160 -15.88 10.24 2.02
CA GLU A 160 -15.11 11.06 1.09
C GLU A 160 -13.83 10.33 0.70
N ILE A 161 -13.70 9.98 -0.58
CA ILE A 161 -12.56 9.21 -1.08
C ILE A 161 -11.71 10.09 -1.97
N VAL A 162 -10.42 10.19 -1.66
CA VAL A 162 -9.46 10.95 -2.43
C VAL A 162 -8.44 9.99 -3.04
N LEU A 163 -8.49 9.83 -4.35
CA LEU A 163 -7.57 8.99 -5.11
C LEU A 163 -6.26 9.75 -5.33
N CYS A 164 -5.20 9.29 -4.66
CA CYS A 164 -3.85 9.85 -4.68
C CYS A 164 -2.88 8.93 -5.44
N VAL A 165 -3.37 8.27 -6.48
CA VAL A 165 -2.59 7.33 -7.30
C VAL A 165 -1.55 8.05 -8.14
N ASP A 166 -0.57 7.30 -8.63
CA ASP A 166 0.55 7.82 -9.41
C ASP A 166 0.09 8.60 -10.64
N ASN A 167 0.89 9.56 -11.07
CA ASN A 167 0.63 10.38 -12.24
C ASN A 167 1.36 9.81 -13.47
N ASP A 168 1.23 8.52 -13.66
CA ASP A 168 1.66 7.80 -14.85
C ASP A 168 0.45 7.21 -15.61
N GLU A 169 0.68 6.57 -16.74
CA GLU A 169 -0.38 6.02 -17.58
C GLU A 169 -1.28 5.04 -16.80
N GLY A 170 -0.68 4.14 -16.03
CA GLY A 170 -1.43 3.15 -15.22
C GLY A 170 -2.30 3.79 -14.15
N GLY A 171 -1.77 4.79 -13.42
CA GLY A 171 -2.51 5.53 -12.41
C GLY A 171 -3.64 6.37 -13.00
N ILE A 172 -3.41 7.00 -14.16
CA ILE A 172 -4.43 7.80 -14.86
C ILE A 172 -5.60 6.91 -15.32
N GLU A 173 -5.31 5.76 -15.94
CA GLU A 173 -6.35 4.79 -16.34
C GLU A 173 -7.12 4.24 -15.14
N ALA A 174 -6.43 3.99 -14.04
CA ALA A 174 -7.04 3.44 -12.83
C ALA A 174 -8.07 4.38 -12.19
N VAL A 175 -7.91 5.71 -12.33
CA VAL A 175 -8.80 6.69 -11.69
C VAL A 175 -10.25 6.50 -12.14
N ASP A 176 -10.50 6.43 -13.44
CA ASP A 176 -11.87 6.32 -13.97
C ASP A 176 -12.49 4.97 -13.59
N ARG A 177 -11.72 3.90 -13.72
CA ARG A 177 -12.14 2.54 -13.33
C ARG A 177 -12.47 2.45 -11.83
N LEU A 178 -11.60 2.97 -10.96
CA LEU A 178 -11.84 2.98 -9.51
C LEU A 178 -13.05 3.83 -9.14
N ARG A 179 -13.22 4.99 -9.79
CA ARG A 179 -14.39 5.86 -9.58
C ARG A 179 -15.67 5.14 -9.92
N ASP A 180 -15.73 4.44 -11.05
CA ASP A 180 -16.89 3.66 -11.47
C ASP A 180 -17.22 2.54 -10.48
N ILE A 181 -16.22 1.77 -10.05
CA ILE A 181 -16.38 0.70 -9.07
C ILE A 181 -16.88 1.25 -7.73
N LEU A 182 -16.33 2.36 -7.25
CA LEU A 182 -16.74 3.00 -6.01
C LEU A 182 -18.18 3.52 -6.11
N ASN A 183 -18.56 4.14 -7.23
CA ASN A 183 -19.93 4.58 -7.47
C ASN A 183 -20.91 3.41 -7.47
N GLU A 184 -20.59 2.30 -8.12
CA GLU A 184 -21.40 1.08 -8.13
C GLU A 184 -21.61 0.49 -6.73
N ASN A 185 -20.66 0.74 -5.81
CA ASN A 185 -20.73 0.32 -4.42
C ASN A 185 -21.35 1.39 -3.48
N GLY A 186 -21.91 2.47 -4.02
CA GLY A 186 -22.61 3.50 -3.27
C GLY A 186 -21.76 4.67 -2.77
N TYR A 187 -20.50 4.77 -3.22
CA TYR A 187 -19.57 5.86 -2.87
C TYR A 187 -19.43 6.84 -4.03
N SER A 188 -20.18 7.94 -4.00
CA SER A 188 -20.22 8.95 -5.08
C SER A 188 -19.28 10.14 -4.85
N ASN A 189 -18.83 10.38 -3.61
CA ASN A 189 -17.90 11.47 -3.32
C ASN A 189 -16.47 11.01 -3.50
N VAL A 190 -16.04 10.91 -4.75
CA VAL A 190 -14.71 10.46 -5.16
C VAL A 190 -14.00 11.58 -5.90
N LYS A 191 -12.86 12.01 -5.37
CA LYS A 191 -12.01 13.06 -5.94
C LYS A 191 -10.65 12.48 -6.29
N ARG A 192 -9.96 13.11 -7.23
CA ARG A 192 -8.54 12.84 -7.49
C ARG A 192 -7.68 13.97 -6.95
N LEU A 193 -6.60 13.59 -6.29
CA LEU A 193 -5.48 14.47 -5.96
C LEU A 193 -4.22 13.90 -6.64
N ALA A 194 -3.90 14.42 -7.82
CA ALA A 194 -2.73 13.97 -8.57
C ALA A 194 -1.44 14.56 -7.97
N PRO A 195 -0.37 13.75 -7.81
CA PRO A 195 0.94 14.32 -7.50
C PRO A 195 1.45 15.14 -8.69
N PRO A 196 2.14 16.28 -8.46
CA PRO A 196 2.72 17.09 -9.53
C PRO A 196 3.95 16.46 -10.21
N TYR A 197 4.47 15.38 -9.67
CA TYR A 197 5.50 14.51 -10.23
C TYR A 197 4.91 13.12 -10.46
N LYS A 198 5.73 12.13 -10.81
CA LYS A 198 5.28 10.77 -11.04
C LYS A 198 4.48 10.18 -9.88
N ASP A 199 5.00 10.31 -8.66
CA ASP A 199 4.40 9.83 -7.43
C ASP A 199 4.68 10.77 -6.24
N TRP A 200 4.12 10.48 -5.07
CA TRP A 200 4.29 11.35 -3.90
C TRP A 200 5.69 11.30 -3.31
N ASN A 201 6.42 10.22 -3.47
CA ASN A 201 7.82 10.20 -3.04
C ASN A 201 8.72 11.08 -3.93
N GLU A 202 8.45 11.14 -5.23
CA GLU A 202 9.15 12.04 -6.13
C GLU A 202 8.86 13.52 -5.79
N VAL A 203 7.63 13.86 -5.37
CA VAL A 203 7.30 15.19 -4.84
C VAL A 203 8.16 15.53 -3.62
N LEU A 204 8.27 14.58 -2.68
CA LEU A 204 9.05 14.77 -1.45
C LEU A 204 10.54 14.90 -1.75
N LYS A 205 11.09 14.13 -2.67
CA LYS A 205 12.47 14.26 -3.15
C LYS A 205 12.72 15.65 -3.74
N ALA A 206 11.84 16.11 -4.63
CA ALA A 206 11.96 17.45 -5.24
C ALA A 206 11.96 18.55 -4.19
N LYS A 207 11.08 18.46 -3.19
CA LYS A 207 11.06 19.42 -2.06
C LYS A 207 12.35 19.45 -1.27
N ASN A 208 13.10 18.34 -1.21
CA ASN A 208 14.39 18.24 -0.52
C ASN A 208 15.59 18.51 -1.45
N GLY A 209 15.35 18.99 -2.68
CA GLY A 209 16.41 19.31 -3.65
C GLY A 209 17.10 18.10 -4.27
N ALA A 210 16.55 16.91 -4.11
CA ALA A 210 17.05 15.70 -4.73
C ALA A 210 16.51 15.55 -6.17
N PRO A 211 17.21 14.83 -7.08
CA PRO A 211 16.67 14.49 -8.40
C PRO A 211 15.36 13.72 -8.28
N ALA A 212 14.32 14.19 -8.97
CA ALA A 212 12.98 13.62 -8.96
C ALA A 212 12.53 13.31 -10.40
N LEU A 213 11.77 12.23 -10.55
CA LEU A 213 11.17 11.85 -11.83
C LEU A 213 9.91 12.71 -12.06
N PRO A 214 9.76 13.30 -13.27
CA PRO A 214 8.61 14.10 -13.63
C PRO A 214 7.31 13.29 -13.69
#